data_38c3eb0be2d29893d31ccfc9e71c3a08
#
_entry.id   38c3eb0be2d29893d31ccfc9e71c3a08
#
_cell.length_a   1.000
_cell.length_b   1.000
_cell.length_c   1.000
_cell.angle_alpha   90.00
_cell.angle_beta   90.00
_cell.angle_gamma   90.00
#
_symmetry.space_group_name_H-M   'P 1'
#
loop_
_entity.id
_entity.type
_entity.pdbx_description
1 polymer ?
#
loop_
_entity_poly.entity_id
_entity_poly.type
_entity_poly.pdbx_seq_one_letter_code
_entity_poly.pdbx_strand_id
1 'polypeptide(L)'
;MQRCWGWMNEGNSLPTKWFDTSMIKFDQVNKRYPGGYQALKNVSFEIAAGEMVFLTGHSGAGKSTLLKLIAAIERPNLGSVLVNHQNVGVLKSRALPFLRRNLGIIFQDHKLLFDRSVFDNVMLPLQICGFDYRESHKRVRAALDKVGLLKREKSNPIALSGGEQQRLCIARAIVNRPSILLADEPTGNLDTEYAQEIMDIFKSFHQVGVTLLISTHDESVLKNNDARVLALKQGELQA
;
A
#
# COMPACT_ATOMS: atom_id res chain seq x y z
N MET A 1 16.85 22.11 42.13
CA MET A 1 18.01 21.22 42.20
C MET A 1 18.10 20.53 40.86
N GLN A 2 18.61 21.11 39.83
CA GLN A 2 20.02 21.24 39.39
C GLN A 2 20.82 19.95 39.58
N ARG A 3 21.08 19.34 38.44
CA ARG A 3 22.24 18.59 37.95
C ARG A 3 21.79 17.36 37.19
N CYS A 4 21.94 17.45 35.86
CA CYS A 4 22.60 16.50 34.98
C CYS A 4 22.57 17.03 33.54
N TRP A 5 23.27 18.17 33.34
CA TRP A 5 23.74 18.59 32.02
C TRP A 5 25.26 18.50 32.05
N GLY A 6 25.80 17.56 31.31
CA GLY A 6 27.26 17.46 31.21
C GLY A 6 27.68 16.17 30.51
N TRP A 7 27.50 16.11 29.20
CA TRP A 7 28.35 15.32 28.27
C TRP A 7 28.05 15.83 26.84
N MET A 8 28.50 17.06 26.61
CA MET A 8 28.78 17.51 25.26
C MET A 8 30.27 17.82 25.24
N ASN A 9 31.01 16.97 24.56
CA ASN A 9 32.14 17.28 23.68
C ASN A 9 32.92 16.00 23.42
N GLU A 10 32.90 15.56 22.20
CA GLU A 10 34.03 15.25 21.36
C GLU A 10 33.55 14.51 20.14
N GLY A 11 33.88 15.01 18.97
CA GLY A 11 33.49 14.60 17.63
C GLY A 11 33.64 13.11 17.32
N ASN A 12 32.62 12.36 17.64
CA ASN A 12 32.32 11.07 17.03
C ASN A 12 31.00 11.20 16.32
N SER A 13 31.06 11.48 15.02
CA SER A 13 29.95 11.21 14.12
C SER A 13 29.61 9.71 14.27
N LEU A 14 28.54 9.41 15.00
CA LEU A 14 27.98 8.06 15.05
C LEU A 14 27.74 7.62 13.60
N PRO A 15 28.16 6.43 13.19
CA PRO A 15 27.96 5.97 11.85
C PRO A 15 26.45 5.92 11.62
N THR A 16 25.97 6.63 10.60
CA THR A 16 24.58 6.73 10.12
C THR A 16 24.01 5.39 9.63
N LYS A 17 24.61 4.27 10.02
CA LYS A 17 24.33 2.90 9.57
C LYS A 17 23.38 2.08 10.48
N TRP A 18 22.80 2.64 11.53
CA TRP A 18 22.11 1.84 12.57
C TRP A 18 20.60 1.96 12.61
N PHE A 19 19.96 2.76 11.75
CA PHE A 19 18.52 2.73 11.63
C PHE A 19 18.17 2.23 10.23
N ASP A 20 17.80 0.96 10.14
CA ASP A 20 17.12 0.43 8.96
C ASP A 20 15.79 1.18 8.82
N THR A 21 15.75 2.20 7.97
CA THR A 21 14.59 3.02 7.68
C THR A 21 13.68 2.37 6.62
N SER A 22 14.06 1.17 6.16
CA SER A 22 13.31 0.47 5.13
C SER A 22 11.96 -0.01 5.68
N MET A 23 10.88 0.47 5.05
CA MET A 23 9.52 0.04 5.38
C MET A 23 9.16 -1.27 4.66
N ILE A 24 9.70 -1.47 3.47
CA ILE A 24 9.56 -2.68 2.67
C ILE A 24 10.94 -3.09 2.18
N LYS A 25 11.32 -4.36 2.38
CA LYS A 25 12.59 -4.90 1.89
C LYS A 25 12.38 -6.28 1.30
N PHE A 26 12.86 -6.47 0.09
CA PHE A 26 12.99 -7.75 -0.59
C PHE A 26 14.46 -8.12 -0.65
N ASP A 27 14.79 -9.34 -0.30
CA ASP A 27 16.14 -9.87 -0.35
C ASP A 27 16.13 -11.24 -1.05
N GLN A 28 16.66 -11.31 -2.27
CA GLN A 28 16.78 -12.46 -3.15
C GLN A 28 15.47 -13.28 -3.28
N VAL A 29 14.35 -12.58 -3.40
CA VAL A 29 13.01 -13.18 -3.38
C VAL A 29 12.72 -13.93 -4.67
N ASN A 30 12.31 -15.20 -4.51
CA ASN A 30 11.78 -16.02 -5.58
C ASN A 30 10.36 -16.43 -5.24
N LYS A 31 9.46 -16.38 -6.25
CA LYS A 31 8.10 -16.87 -6.14
C LYS A 31 7.73 -17.73 -7.33
N ARG A 32 7.35 -18.98 -7.06
CA ARG A 32 6.86 -19.96 -8.02
C ARG A 32 5.47 -20.44 -7.60
N TYR A 33 4.54 -20.47 -8.53
CA TYR A 33 3.20 -21.00 -8.31
C TYR A 33 3.11 -22.50 -8.64
N PRO A 34 2.08 -23.21 -8.11
CA PRO A 34 1.74 -24.54 -8.59
C PRO A 34 1.60 -24.54 -10.11
N GLY A 35 2.09 -25.60 -10.79
CA GLY A 35 2.14 -25.63 -12.27
C GLY A 35 3.44 -25.10 -12.86
N GLY A 36 4.39 -24.63 -12.03
CA GLY A 36 5.75 -24.31 -12.47
C GLY A 36 5.98 -22.87 -12.88
N TYR A 37 4.95 -22.02 -12.96
CA TYR A 37 5.10 -20.63 -13.32
C TYR A 37 5.90 -19.84 -12.27
N GLN A 38 7.06 -19.32 -12.68
CA GLN A 38 7.93 -18.51 -11.84
C GLN A 38 7.60 -17.03 -12.01
N ALA A 39 6.90 -16.47 -11.03
CA ALA A 39 6.40 -15.11 -11.07
C ALA A 39 7.45 -14.06 -10.65
N LEU A 40 8.38 -14.42 -9.76
CA LEU A 40 9.50 -13.57 -9.35
C LEU A 40 10.79 -14.39 -9.30
N LYS A 41 11.90 -13.78 -9.73
CA LYS A 41 13.22 -14.40 -9.82
C LYS A 41 14.26 -13.47 -9.21
N ASN A 42 14.83 -13.88 -8.07
CA ASN A 42 15.93 -13.20 -7.37
C ASN A 42 15.72 -11.68 -7.21
N VAL A 43 14.51 -11.28 -6.79
CA VAL A 43 14.12 -9.87 -6.67
C VAL A 43 14.66 -9.29 -5.35
N SER A 44 15.42 -8.19 -5.44
CA SER A 44 15.96 -7.47 -4.27
C SER A 44 15.77 -5.97 -4.45
N PHE A 45 15.13 -5.32 -3.47
CA PHE A 45 14.98 -3.86 -3.38
C PHE A 45 14.55 -3.46 -1.99
N GLU A 46 14.63 -2.16 -1.70
CA GLU A 46 14.14 -1.56 -0.46
C GLU A 46 13.30 -0.33 -0.78
N ILE A 47 12.28 -0.07 0.04
CA ILE A 47 11.47 1.16 0.02
C ILE A 47 11.54 1.76 1.40
N ALA A 48 11.98 3.03 1.48
CA ALA A 48 12.09 3.75 2.73
C ALA A 48 10.71 4.19 3.27
N ALA A 49 10.64 4.51 4.56
CA ALA A 49 9.45 5.09 5.16
C ALA A 49 9.11 6.43 4.50
N GLY A 50 7.84 6.63 4.13
CA GLY A 50 7.37 7.84 3.46
C GLY A 50 7.78 7.97 1.99
N GLU A 51 8.37 6.95 1.38
CA GLU A 51 8.73 6.95 -0.03
C GLU A 51 7.52 6.62 -0.91
N MET A 52 7.39 7.28 -2.06
CA MET A 52 6.45 6.92 -3.12
C MET A 52 7.21 6.24 -4.26
N VAL A 53 6.78 5.03 -4.63
CA VAL A 53 7.42 4.20 -5.64
C VAL A 53 6.39 3.69 -6.64
N PHE A 54 6.70 3.78 -7.93
CA PHE A 54 5.95 3.14 -8.99
C PHE A 54 6.56 1.77 -9.34
N LEU A 55 5.71 0.76 -9.47
CA LEU A 55 6.06 -0.55 -9.95
C LEU A 55 5.54 -0.73 -11.38
N THR A 56 6.43 -0.79 -12.34
CA THR A 56 6.08 -0.87 -13.77
C THR A 56 6.40 -2.24 -14.36
N GLY A 57 5.84 -2.53 -15.51
CA GLY A 57 6.07 -3.75 -16.26
C GLY A 57 4.80 -4.20 -17.00
N HIS A 58 4.98 -4.98 -18.05
CA HIS A 58 3.86 -5.52 -18.84
C HIS A 58 2.96 -6.47 -18.02
N SER A 59 1.79 -6.81 -18.55
CA SER A 59 0.92 -7.82 -17.95
C SER A 59 1.68 -9.14 -17.75
N GLY A 60 1.53 -9.79 -16.60
CA GLY A 60 2.27 -11.00 -16.27
C GLY A 60 3.71 -10.81 -15.80
N ALA A 61 4.23 -9.58 -15.73
CA ALA A 61 5.61 -9.32 -15.28
C ALA A 61 5.86 -9.71 -13.80
N GLY A 62 4.81 -9.90 -12.99
CA GLY A 62 4.92 -10.26 -11.56
C GLY A 62 4.48 -9.15 -10.59
N LYS A 63 3.98 -7.99 -11.07
CA LYS A 63 3.59 -6.83 -10.23
C LYS A 63 2.61 -7.22 -9.13
N SER A 64 1.47 -7.79 -9.48
CA SER A 64 0.45 -8.19 -8.50
C SER A 64 0.96 -9.29 -7.55
N THR A 65 1.87 -10.15 -7.98
CA THR A 65 2.52 -11.15 -7.12
C THR A 65 3.39 -10.46 -6.07
N LEU A 66 4.16 -9.44 -6.45
CA LEU A 66 4.99 -8.67 -5.55
C LEU A 66 4.12 -7.96 -4.49
N LEU A 67 3.02 -7.32 -4.89
CA LEU A 67 2.07 -6.70 -3.96
C LEU A 67 1.43 -7.72 -3.01
N LYS A 68 1.07 -8.92 -3.50
CA LYS A 68 0.52 -10.02 -2.68
C LYS A 68 1.52 -10.54 -1.65
N LEU A 69 2.82 -10.55 -1.95
CA LEU A 69 3.85 -10.91 -0.98
C LEU A 69 3.95 -9.87 0.14
N ILE A 70 3.93 -8.58 -0.17
CA ILE A 70 3.95 -7.51 0.84
C ILE A 70 2.71 -7.60 1.74
N ALA A 71 1.54 -7.87 1.15
CA ALA A 71 0.28 -8.02 1.88
C ALA A 71 0.18 -9.33 2.67
N ALA A 72 1.22 -10.18 2.62
CA ALA A 72 1.23 -11.54 3.19
C ALA A 72 0.00 -12.39 2.76
N ILE A 73 -0.51 -12.15 1.54
CA ILE A 73 -1.52 -12.99 0.87
C ILE A 73 -0.82 -14.23 0.32
N GLU A 74 0.38 -14.03 -0.24
CA GLU A 74 1.29 -15.06 -0.71
C GLU A 74 2.56 -15.08 0.15
N ARG A 75 3.33 -16.16 0.05
CA ARG A 75 4.65 -16.28 0.69
C ARG A 75 5.73 -16.53 -0.35
N PRO A 76 6.95 -16.03 -0.14
CA PRO A 76 8.07 -16.35 -1.01
C PRO A 76 8.43 -17.83 -0.89
N ASN A 77 8.98 -18.41 -1.96
CA ASN A 77 9.56 -19.75 -1.93
C ASN A 77 11.01 -19.72 -1.44
N LEU A 78 11.77 -18.69 -1.83
CA LEU A 78 13.14 -18.43 -1.38
C LEU A 78 13.31 -16.93 -1.15
N GLY A 79 14.32 -16.57 -0.36
CA GLY A 79 14.60 -15.19 0.03
C GLY A 79 13.72 -14.71 1.18
N SER A 80 13.78 -13.42 1.49
CA SER A 80 13.01 -12.82 2.57
C SER A 80 12.28 -11.55 2.13
N VAL A 81 11.08 -11.34 2.68
CA VAL A 81 10.28 -10.12 2.52
C VAL A 81 10.02 -9.55 3.89
N LEU A 82 10.58 -8.38 4.16
CA LEU A 82 10.32 -7.61 5.39
C LEU A 82 9.32 -6.51 5.08
N VAL A 83 8.32 -6.38 5.93
CA VAL A 83 7.31 -5.31 5.87
C VAL A 83 7.15 -4.75 7.27
N ASN A 84 7.41 -3.48 7.45
CA ASN A 84 7.45 -2.84 8.77
C ASN A 84 8.30 -3.68 9.75
N HIS A 85 9.53 -4.04 9.33
CA HIS A 85 10.50 -4.88 10.05
C HIS A 85 10.05 -6.30 10.39
N GLN A 86 8.89 -6.76 9.88
CA GLN A 86 8.37 -8.12 10.09
C GLN A 86 8.60 -8.98 8.86
N ASN A 87 9.24 -10.15 9.02
CA ASN A 87 9.43 -11.09 7.92
C ASN A 87 8.12 -11.85 7.62
N VAL A 88 7.48 -11.51 6.50
CA VAL A 88 6.18 -12.09 6.10
C VAL A 88 6.29 -13.57 5.74
N GLY A 89 7.47 -14.06 5.34
CA GLY A 89 7.70 -15.46 4.98
C GLY A 89 7.50 -16.42 6.16
N VAL A 90 7.85 -16.00 7.37
CA VAL A 90 7.80 -16.80 8.60
C VAL A 90 6.69 -16.38 9.57
N LEU A 91 5.91 -15.36 9.23
CA LEU A 91 4.86 -14.83 10.10
C LEU A 91 3.79 -15.89 10.36
N LYS A 92 3.49 -16.16 11.64
CA LYS A 92 2.40 -17.06 12.02
C LYS A 92 1.04 -16.46 11.66
N SER A 93 0.06 -17.29 11.30
CA SER A 93 -1.28 -16.84 10.87
C SER A 93 -1.96 -15.90 11.85
N ARG A 94 -1.76 -16.08 13.15
CA ARG A 94 -2.28 -15.20 14.21
C ARG A 94 -1.69 -13.79 14.21
N ALA A 95 -0.52 -13.58 13.59
CA ALA A 95 0.13 -12.28 13.49
C ALA A 95 -0.25 -11.50 12.20
N LEU A 96 -0.81 -12.17 11.18
CA LEU A 96 -1.21 -11.55 9.93
C LEU A 96 -2.21 -10.40 10.10
N PRO A 97 -3.24 -10.47 10.97
CA PRO A 97 -4.15 -9.34 11.18
C PRO A 97 -3.44 -8.08 11.67
N PHE A 98 -2.43 -8.21 12.51
CA PHE A 98 -1.67 -7.08 13.05
C PHE A 98 -0.80 -6.42 11.97
N LEU A 99 -0.16 -7.20 11.09
CA LEU A 99 0.54 -6.68 9.91
C LEU A 99 -0.44 -5.92 9.01
N ARG A 100 -1.56 -6.55 8.65
CA ARG A 100 -2.54 -6.00 7.69
C ARG A 100 -3.26 -4.75 8.17
N ARG A 101 -3.34 -4.51 9.49
CA ARG A 101 -3.88 -3.25 10.04
C ARG A 101 -3.08 -2.03 9.60
N ASN A 102 -1.77 -2.20 9.35
CA ASN A 102 -0.87 -1.15 8.92
C ASN A 102 -0.76 -1.03 7.39
N LEU A 103 -1.50 -1.88 6.64
CA LEU A 103 -1.53 -1.91 5.19
C LEU A 103 -2.89 -1.46 4.68
N GLY A 104 -2.91 -0.47 3.81
CA GLY A 104 -4.04 -0.18 2.93
C GLY A 104 -3.81 -0.87 1.59
N ILE A 105 -4.80 -1.62 1.10
CA ILE A 105 -4.65 -2.37 -0.14
C ILE A 105 -5.80 -2.01 -1.07
N ILE A 106 -5.44 -1.58 -2.28
CA ILE A 106 -6.36 -1.28 -3.37
C ILE A 106 -6.08 -2.29 -4.47
N PHE A 107 -7.06 -3.16 -4.72
CA PHE A 107 -6.98 -4.22 -5.72
C PHE A 107 -7.50 -3.72 -7.07
N GLN A 108 -6.96 -4.25 -8.16
CA GLN A 108 -7.36 -3.94 -9.53
C GLN A 108 -8.86 -4.20 -9.77
N ASP A 109 -9.41 -5.27 -9.19
CA ASP A 109 -10.82 -5.67 -9.33
C ASP A 109 -11.73 -5.14 -8.21
N HIS A 110 -11.33 -4.07 -7.54
CA HIS A 110 -12.02 -3.33 -6.48
C HIS A 110 -12.39 -4.15 -5.24
N LYS A 111 -12.82 -5.41 -5.38
CA LYS A 111 -13.30 -6.28 -4.27
C LYS A 111 -14.34 -5.58 -3.38
N LEU A 112 -15.26 -4.81 -4.01
CA LEU A 112 -16.35 -4.16 -3.29
C LEU A 112 -17.43 -5.17 -2.90
N LEU A 113 -18.07 -4.94 -1.77
CA LEU A 113 -19.20 -5.71 -1.28
C LEU A 113 -20.48 -5.02 -1.78
N PHE A 114 -21.10 -5.61 -2.80
CA PHE A 114 -22.27 -5.04 -3.46
C PHE A 114 -23.59 -5.31 -2.70
N ASP A 115 -23.55 -6.16 -1.68
CA ASP A 115 -24.64 -6.40 -0.72
C ASP A 115 -24.64 -5.38 0.44
N ARG A 116 -23.71 -4.43 0.44
CA ARG A 116 -23.52 -3.44 1.49
C ARG A 116 -23.49 -2.02 0.92
N SER A 117 -23.81 -1.04 1.78
CA SER A 117 -23.71 0.37 1.42
C SER A 117 -22.24 0.82 1.23
N VAL A 118 -22.06 2.00 0.64
CA VAL A 118 -20.76 2.70 0.57
C VAL A 118 -20.17 2.85 1.98
N PHE A 119 -20.99 3.29 2.94
CA PHE A 119 -20.58 3.43 4.34
C PHE A 119 -20.09 2.10 4.93
N ASP A 120 -20.85 1.01 4.74
CA ASP A 120 -20.54 -0.29 5.34
C ASP A 120 -19.29 -0.93 4.71
N ASN A 121 -19.03 -0.68 3.43
CA ASN A 121 -17.78 -1.09 2.78
C ASN A 121 -16.55 -0.47 3.47
N VAL A 122 -16.63 0.82 3.85
CA VAL A 122 -15.53 1.52 4.54
C VAL A 122 -15.49 1.19 6.04
N MET A 123 -16.64 0.87 6.64
CA MET A 123 -16.74 0.48 8.06
C MET A 123 -16.09 -0.87 8.34
N LEU A 124 -16.13 -1.82 7.40
CA LEU A 124 -15.71 -3.20 7.60
C LEU A 124 -14.29 -3.36 8.16
N PRO A 125 -13.24 -2.69 7.64
CA PRO A 125 -11.89 -2.80 8.20
C PRO A 125 -11.82 -2.38 9.68
N LEU A 126 -12.57 -1.36 10.08
CA LEU A 126 -12.60 -0.89 11.48
C LEU A 126 -13.29 -1.90 12.40
N GLN A 127 -14.37 -2.52 11.94
CA GLN A 127 -15.07 -3.58 12.66
C GLN A 127 -14.15 -4.78 12.89
N ILE A 128 -13.44 -5.23 11.85
CA ILE A 128 -12.46 -6.32 11.94
C ILE A 128 -11.33 -5.99 12.93
N CYS A 129 -10.93 -4.72 13.01
CA CYS A 129 -9.91 -4.25 13.94
C CYS A 129 -10.42 -4.05 15.37
N GLY A 130 -11.74 -4.13 15.62
CA GLY A 130 -12.35 -3.99 16.94
C GLY A 130 -12.41 -2.53 17.44
N PHE A 131 -12.45 -1.55 16.54
CA PHE A 131 -12.64 -0.16 16.92
C PHE A 131 -14.04 0.08 17.50
N ASP A 132 -14.13 1.02 18.45
CA ASP A 132 -15.41 1.49 18.97
C ASP A 132 -16.31 2.04 17.85
N TYR A 133 -17.63 1.81 17.97
CA TYR A 133 -18.60 2.19 16.94
C TYR A 133 -18.61 3.71 16.67
N ARG A 134 -18.58 4.54 17.72
CA ARG A 134 -18.64 6.00 17.55
C ARG A 134 -17.39 6.55 16.88
N GLU A 135 -16.23 6.03 17.25
CA GLU A 135 -14.96 6.37 16.63
C GLU A 135 -14.92 5.89 15.17
N SER A 136 -15.35 4.66 14.91
CA SER A 136 -15.44 4.10 13.56
C SER A 136 -16.33 4.94 12.65
N HIS A 137 -17.49 5.38 13.13
CA HIS A 137 -18.42 6.21 12.38
C HIS A 137 -17.78 7.54 11.94
N LYS A 138 -17.05 8.20 12.84
CA LYS A 138 -16.31 9.44 12.55
C LYS A 138 -15.22 9.19 11.50
N ARG A 139 -14.44 8.11 11.63
CA ARG A 139 -13.37 7.75 10.68
C ARG A 139 -13.90 7.43 9.30
N VAL A 140 -14.99 6.67 9.21
CA VAL A 140 -15.64 6.35 7.92
C VAL A 140 -16.06 7.62 7.20
N ARG A 141 -16.76 8.53 7.88
CA ARG A 141 -17.22 9.78 7.26
C ARG A 141 -16.07 10.67 6.84
N ALA A 142 -14.99 10.76 7.65
CA ALA A 142 -13.77 11.47 7.27
C ALA A 142 -13.08 10.86 6.06
N ALA A 143 -13.01 9.51 5.97
CA ALA A 143 -12.45 8.83 4.82
C ALA A 143 -13.30 9.04 3.54
N LEU A 144 -14.62 8.98 3.65
CA LEU A 144 -15.54 9.25 2.54
C LEU A 144 -15.48 10.72 2.09
N ASP A 145 -15.35 11.65 3.03
CA ASP A 145 -15.19 13.07 2.72
C ASP A 145 -13.89 13.33 1.95
N LYS A 146 -12.78 12.73 2.40
CA LYS A 146 -11.46 12.85 1.75
C LYS A 146 -11.47 12.44 0.27
N VAL A 147 -12.33 11.48 -0.10
CA VAL A 147 -12.46 10.99 -1.48
C VAL A 147 -13.71 11.52 -2.20
N GLY A 148 -14.42 12.51 -1.63
CA GLY A 148 -15.59 13.15 -2.23
C GLY A 148 -16.85 12.28 -2.28
N LEU A 149 -16.96 11.24 -1.44
CA LEU A 149 -18.10 10.31 -1.45
C LEU A 149 -19.03 10.45 -0.24
N LEU A 150 -18.85 11.45 0.63
CA LEU A 150 -19.66 11.60 1.84
C LEU A 150 -21.17 11.69 1.55
N LYS A 151 -21.57 12.40 0.50
CA LYS A 151 -22.99 12.53 0.08
C LYS A 151 -23.58 11.21 -0.43
N ARG A 152 -22.73 10.24 -0.77
CA ARG A 152 -23.11 8.92 -1.29
C ARG A 152 -23.02 7.83 -0.23
N GLU A 153 -22.82 8.15 1.06
CA GLU A 153 -22.57 7.18 2.13
C GLU A 153 -23.64 6.06 2.23
N LYS A 154 -24.90 6.38 1.91
CA LYS A 154 -26.03 5.44 1.95
C LYS A 154 -26.27 4.70 0.63
N SER A 155 -25.59 5.07 -0.46
CA SER A 155 -25.76 4.46 -1.78
C SER A 155 -25.22 3.04 -1.79
N ASN A 156 -25.77 2.21 -2.71
CA ASN A 156 -25.15 0.92 -3.03
C ASN A 156 -23.97 1.16 -4.00
N PRO A 157 -22.85 0.44 -3.89
CA PRO A 157 -21.71 0.57 -4.81
C PRO A 157 -22.05 0.33 -6.29
N ILE A 158 -23.11 -0.45 -6.61
CA ILE A 158 -23.60 -0.63 -7.98
C ILE A 158 -24.06 0.69 -8.63
N ALA A 159 -24.57 1.62 -7.82
CA ALA A 159 -25.04 2.93 -8.30
C ALA A 159 -23.90 3.96 -8.46
N LEU A 160 -22.66 3.56 -8.25
CA LEU A 160 -21.47 4.40 -8.41
C LEU A 160 -20.87 4.21 -9.80
N SER A 161 -20.30 5.29 -10.38
CA SER A 161 -19.44 5.21 -11.56
C SER A 161 -18.15 4.45 -11.25
N GLY A 162 -17.40 4.02 -12.26
CA GLY A 162 -16.11 3.33 -12.08
C GLY A 162 -15.11 4.16 -11.25
N GLY A 163 -15.01 5.45 -11.52
CA GLY A 163 -14.16 6.36 -10.74
C GLY A 163 -14.64 6.52 -9.29
N GLU A 164 -15.97 6.58 -9.04
CA GLU A 164 -16.52 6.60 -7.69
C GLU A 164 -16.27 5.27 -6.95
N GLN A 165 -16.36 4.12 -7.64
CA GLN A 165 -16.02 2.81 -7.07
C GLN A 165 -14.53 2.74 -6.70
N GLN A 166 -13.64 3.28 -7.54
CA GLN A 166 -12.22 3.39 -7.23
C GLN A 166 -11.97 4.26 -6.01
N ARG A 167 -12.61 5.45 -5.92
CA ARG A 167 -12.52 6.29 -4.73
C ARG A 167 -13.05 5.61 -3.46
N LEU A 168 -14.10 4.78 -3.59
CA LEU A 168 -14.60 3.95 -2.48
C LEU A 168 -13.55 2.93 -2.02
N CYS A 169 -12.82 2.28 -2.94
CA CYS A 169 -11.73 1.38 -2.61
C CYS A 169 -10.60 2.09 -1.86
N ILE A 170 -10.28 3.31 -2.28
CA ILE A 170 -9.29 4.14 -1.59
C ILE A 170 -9.77 4.47 -0.17
N ALA A 171 -11.02 4.95 0.00
CA ALA A 171 -11.58 5.25 1.32
C ALA A 171 -11.51 4.05 2.26
N ARG A 172 -11.87 2.86 1.77
CA ARG A 172 -11.77 1.61 2.52
C ARG A 172 -10.33 1.25 2.89
N ALA A 173 -9.37 1.51 2.01
CA ALA A 173 -7.96 1.21 2.27
C ALA A 173 -7.33 2.15 3.31
N ILE A 174 -7.76 3.42 3.36
CA ILE A 174 -7.15 4.44 4.23
C ILE A 174 -7.83 4.60 5.60
N VAL A 175 -9.02 4.04 5.80
CA VAL A 175 -9.83 4.27 7.01
C VAL A 175 -9.12 3.86 8.31
N ASN A 176 -8.24 2.86 8.25
CA ASN A 176 -7.38 2.43 9.37
C ASN A 176 -6.16 3.34 9.58
N ARG A 177 -5.93 4.35 8.74
CA ARG A 177 -4.71 5.19 8.72
C ARG A 177 -3.44 4.34 8.59
N PRO A 178 -3.31 3.56 7.51
CA PRO A 178 -2.17 2.68 7.31
C PRO A 178 -0.88 3.47 7.12
N SER A 179 0.26 2.88 7.51
CA SER A 179 1.59 3.44 7.23
C SER A 179 2.08 3.11 5.81
N ILE A 180 1.51 2.07 5.20
CA ILE A 180 1.84 1.63 3.83
C ILE A 180 0.54 1.52 3.03
N LEU A 181 0.52 2.06 1.82
CA LEU A 181 -0.58 1.93 0.87
C LEU A 181 -0.08 1.25 -0.41
N LEU A 182 -0.71 0.13 -0.73
CA LEU A 182 -0.43 -0.67 -1.92
C LEU A 182 -1.58 -0.49 -2.90
N ALA A 183 -1.30 -0.13 -4.15
CA ALA A 183 -2.31 0.01 -5.18
C ALA A 183 -1.92 -0.77 -6.44
N ASP A 184 -2.80 -1.67 -6.87
CA ASP A 184 -2.61 -2.48 -8.07
C ASP A 184 -3.43 -1.88 -9.21
N GLU A 185 -2.75 -1.19 -10.14
CA GLU A 185 -3.30 -0.51 -11.32
C GLU A 185 -4.52 0.40 -10.99
N PRO A 186 -4.38 1.37 -10.06
CA PRO A 186 -5.51 2.13 -9.53
C PRO A 186 -6.16 3.08 -10.54
N THR A 187 -5.51 3.34 -11.68
CA THR A 187 -5.99 4.26 -12.74
C THR A 187 -6.30 3.55 -14.05
N GLY A 188 -6.08 2.24 -14.14
CA GLY A 188 -6.05 1.49 -15.40
C GLY A 188 -7.34 1.47 -16.24
N ASN A 189 -8.49 1.79 -15.65
CA ASN A 189 -9.80 1.81 -16.34
C ASN A 189 -10.47 3.20 -16.27
N LEU A 190 -9.70 4.24 -15.99
CA LEU A 190 -10.20 5.61 -15.82
C LEU A 190 -9.71 6.48 -16.98
N ASP A 191 -10.49 7.48 -17.34
CA ASP A 191 -10.01 8.54 -18.23
C ASP A 191 -8.94 9.40 -17.51
N THR A 192 -8.28 10.26 -18.29
CA THR A 192 -7.13 11.03 -17.81
C THR A 192 -7.48 11.98 -16.65
N GLU A 193 -8.68 12.55 -16.64
CA GLU A 193 -9.12 13.50 -15.60
C GLU A 193 -9.32 12.75 -14.26
N TYR A 194 -10.07 11.64 -14.28
CA TYR A 194 -10.25 10.83 -13.08
C TYR A 194 -8.96 10.16 -12.62
N ALA A 195 -8.07 9.75 -13.54
CA ALA A 195 -6.75 9.24 -13.19
C ALA A 195 -5.93 10.28 -12.41
N GLN A 196 -5.98 11.55 -12.83
CA GLN A 196 -5.31 12.64 -12.13
C GLN A 196 -5.91 12.88 -10.73
N GLU A 197 -7.24 12.89 -10.59
CA GLU A 197 -7.89 13.00 -9.27
C GLU A 197 -7.42 11.89 -8.31
N ILE A 198 -7.32 10.66 -8.78
CA ILE A 198 -6.84 9.52 -7.98
C ILE A 198 -5.38 9.75 -7.57
N MET A 199 -4.53 10.22 -8.49
CA MET A 199 -3.12 10.50 -8.19
C MET A 199 -2.96 11.65 -7.19
N ASP A 200 -3.80 12.67 -7.24
CA ASP A 200 -3.78 13.78 -6.29
C ASP A 200 -4.18 13.31 -4.87
N ILE A 201 -5.12 12.37 -4.78
CA ILE A 201 -5.45 11.71 -3.51
C ILE A 201 -4.20 10.97 -2.98
N PHE A 202 -3.50 10.17 -3.79
CA PHE A 202 -2.27 9.47 -3.36
C PHE A 202 -1.17 10.45 -2.94
N LYS A 203 -0.93 11.52 -3.70
CA LYS A 203 0.02 12.59 -3.33
C LYS A 203 -0.30 13.18 -1.96
N SER A 204 -1.58 13.40 -1.66
CA SER A 204 -1.99 13.94 -0.36
C SER A 204 -1.65 13.00 0.82
N PHE A 205 -1.65 11.67 0.61
CA PHE A 205 -1.19 10.71 1.61
C PHE A 205 0.33 10.64 1.70
N HIS A 206 1.03 10.70 0.58
CA HIS A 206 2.48 10.80 0.55
C HIS A 206 2.99 12.01 1.34
N GLN A 207 2.39 13.18 1.15
CA GLN A 207 2.75 14.42 1.86
C GLN A 207 2.63 14.32 3.39
N VAL A 208 1.79 13.44 3.92
CA VAL A 208 1.68 13.18 5.35
C VAL A 208 2.50 11.97 5.83
N GLY A 209 3.42 11.48 4.99
CA GLY A 209 4.40 10.46 5.35
C GLY A 209 3.96 9.01 5.15
N VAL A 210 2.87 8.75 4.43
CA VAL A 210 2.47 7.38 4.07
C VAL A 210 3.39 6.85 2.98
N THR A 211 3.91 5.64 3.16
CA THR A 211 4.70 4.93 2.14
C THR A 211 3.76 4.39 1.05
N LEU A 212 4.05 4.68 -0.21
CA LEU A 212 3.20 4.30 -1.33
C LEU A 212 3.94 3.36 -2.30
N LEU A 213 3.30 2.26 -2.68
CA LEU A 213 3.74 1.42 -3.79
C LEU A 213 2.57 1.23 -4.76
N ILE A 214 2.68 1.83 -5.94
CA ILE A 214 1.63 1.88 -6.94
C ILE A 214 2.08 1.15 -8.19
N SER A 215 1.40 0.05 -8.55
CA SER A 215 1.63 -0.58 -9.84
C SER A 215 0.89 0.19 -10.95
N THR A 216 1.56 0.44 -12.05
CA THR A 216 0.97 1.05 -13.24
C THR A 216 1.74 0.68 -14.48
N HIS A 217 1.05 0.68 -15.63
CA HIS A 217 1.65 0.62 -16.96
C HIS A 217 1.41 1.92 -17.74
N ASP A 218 0.78 2.91 -17.12
CA ASP A 218 0.47 4.20 -17.73
C ASP A 218 1.67 5.14 -17.65
N GLU A 219 2.29 5.41 -18.83
CA GLU A 219 3.43 6.31 -18.94
C GLU A 219 3.09 7.76 -18.55
N SER A 220 1.83 8.20 -18.73
CA SER A 220 1.42 9.55 -18.36
C SER A 220 1.47 9.77 -16.86
N VAL A 221 1.07 8.77 -16.09
CA VAL A 221 1.17 8.75 -14.63
C VAL A 221 2.64 8.84 -14.19
N LEU A 222 3.53 8.10 -14.86
CA LEU A 222 4.95 8.09 -14.52
C LEU A 222 5.63 9.43 -14.83
N LYS A 223 5.36 10.03 -15.98
CA LYS A 223 5.95 11.30 -16.41
C LYS A 223 5.53 12.49 -15.55
N ASN A 224 4.29 12.47 -15.04
CA ASN A 224 3.72 13.57 -14.27
C ASN A 224 4.01 13.49 -12.76
N ASN A 225 4.80 12.49 -12.34
CA ASN A 225 5.11 12.28 -10.91
C ASN A 225 6.60 12.02 -10.74
N ASP A 226 7.26 12.86 -9.93
CA ASP A 226 8.67 12.70 -9.56
C ASP A 226 8.77 11.67 -8.43
N ALA A 227 8.79 10.39 -8.80
CA ALA A 227 8.90 9.28 -7.87
C ALA A 227 9.75 8.16 -8.48
N ARG A 228 10.43 7.39 -7.62
CA ARG A 228 11.24 6.26 -8.03
C ARG A 228 10.40 5.20 -8.75
N VAL A 229 10.95 4.65 -9.83
CA VAL A 229 10.33 3.58 -10.61
C VAL A 229 11.10 2.28 -10.45
N LEU A 230 10.39 1.21 -10.10
CA LEU A 230 10.88 -0.16 -10.13
C LEU A 230 10.30 -0.84 -11.37
N ALA A 231 11.13 -1.13 -12.36
CA ALA A 231 10.71 -1.80 -13.58
C ALA A 231 10.86 -3.31 -13.43
N LEU A 232 9.76 -4.06 -13.62
CA LEU A 232 9.72 -5.51 -13.52
C LEU A 232 9.51 -6.11 -14.91
N LYS A 233 10.40 -7.02 -15.31
CA LYS A 233 10.32 -7.74 -16.59
C LYS A 233 10.52 -9.23 -16.37
N GLN A 234 9.54 -10.05 -16.75
CA GLN A 234 9.60 -11.51 -16.62
C GLN A 234 10.03 -12.01 -15.22
N GLY A 235 9.55 -11.31 -14.17
CA GLY A 235 9.85 -11.65 -12.79
C GLY A 235 11.17 -11.12 -12.23
N GLU A 236 11.94 -10.34 -13.00
CA GLU A 236 13.21 -9.74 -12.60
C GLU A 236 13.14 -8.22 -12.60
N LEU A 237 13.80 -7.57 -11.64
CA LEU A 237 13.97 -6.13 -11.65
C LEU A 237 14.99 -5.74 -12.72
N GLN A 238 14.67 -4.73 -13.50
CA GLN A 238 15.61 -4.12 -14.44
C GLN A 238 16.47 -3.09 -13.68
N ALA A 239 17.74 -3.08 -14.02
CA ALA A 239 18.72 -2.12 -13.46
C ALA A 239 18.45 -0.71 -13.98
#